data_16a9fbe3e68c530318d71e4e707a4acc
#
_entry.id   16a9fbe3e68c530318d71e4e707a4acc
#
_cell.length_a   1.000
_cell.length_b   1.000
_cell.length_c   1.000
_cell.angle_alpha   90.00
_cell.angle_beta   90.00
_cell.angle_gamma   90.00
#
_symmetry.space_group_name_H-M   'P 1'
#
loop_
_entity.id
_entity.type
_entity.pdbx_description
1 polymer ?
#
loop_
_entity_poly.entity_id
_entity_poly.type
_entity_poly.pdbx_seq_one_letter_code
_entity_poly.pdbx_strand_id
1 'polypeptide(L)'
;MPELPEVETVKRELSKSLIGRTFSSPVIYNLNCVQTDIDEYKNKVNKSKISSLSREGKFLIIHLENRGKLIFHLRMEGKLFYEEKSKLSTKHLSLYIPLDNDYNLAFYDTRKFGVTYFLKEEERGPLSNLGLEPSQIKNEEYLINKIYKSNKCIKQLLLDQSIIAGLGNIYADEVLFASNISPFKKGREITDIEAKSIIKEAKRIIEEAIKNNGSTIRTYQASKKIHGSFQSFLKVYGKEKEVCSNCNLTKIERKKIDGRSTYYCPHCQNVGISVAITGNIASGKTTVSCLFKEKGYELFNADEEVKRLYSNKEELKEIKKSFKNIFNGDNLDKELLISQMVNNPNFKQKYETYIFNIIRDRINEFFINNNGKKKVLEIPLLFNARMENLCTVNIGVESENNIEFLKERKDKYIKEKLFLDKQNKYNEKKHRLDYIIKNNSSLEDLKKQVEKVIKEIEKNYSTKWYILPKSSDDKTLGTG
;
A
#
# COMPACT_ATOMS: atom_id res chain seq x y z
N MET A 1 -3.63 -6.15 20.52
CA MET A 1 -2.94 -7.31 19.91
C MET A 1 -1.53 -6.88 19.59
N PRO A 2 -0.50 -7.58 20.08
CA PRO A 2 0.88 -7.31 19.66
C PRO A 2 1.01 -7.42 18.13
N GLU A 3 1.59 -6.39 17.52
CA GLU A 3 1.93 -6.34 16.12
C GLU A 3 3.46 -6.42 15.97
N LEU A 4 4.02 -6.24 14.80
CA LEU A 4 5.46 -6.40 14.56
C LEU A 4 6.35 -5.64 15.57
N PRO A 5 6.11 -4.33 15.85
CA PRO A 5 6.97 -3.59 16.77
C PRO A 5 6.94 -4.12 18.21
N GLU A 6 5.77 -4.53 18.70
CA GLU A 6 5.63 -5.08 20.04
C GLU A 6 6.35 -6.43 20.17
N VAL A 7 6.22 -7.30 19.14
CA VAL A 7 6.92 -8.60 19.14
C VAL A 7 8.44 -8.41 19.03
N GLU A 8 8.91 -7.42 18.25
CA GLU A 8 10.32 -7.06 18.16
C GLU A 8 10.86 -6.60 19.52
N THR A 9 10.08 -5.80 20.24
CA THR A 9 10.46 -5.33 21.59
C THR A 9 10.58 -6.51 22.56
N VAL A 10 9.62 -7.43 22.55
CA VAL A 10 9.69 -8.67 23.37
C VAL A 10 10.90 -9.49 23.01
N LYS A 11 11.18 -9.68 21.73
CA LYS A 11 12.36 -10.42 21.27
C LYS A 11 13.65 -9.79 21.80
N ARG A 12 13.81 -8.47 21.67
CA ARG A 12 15.01 -7.78 22.14
C ARG A 12 15.23 -7.93 23.64
N GLU A 13 14.16 -7.85 24.43
CA GLU A 13 14.25 -8.03 25.88
C GLU A 13 14.58 -9.47 26.25
N LEU A 14 13.86 -10.43 25.70
CA LEU A 14 14.10 -11.83 26.01
C LEU A 14 15.49 -12.30 25.55
N SER A 15 16.00 -11.77 24.44
CA SER A 15 17.34 -12.11 23.93
C SER A 15 18.45 -11.85 24.97
N LYS A 16 18.31 -10.76 25.73
CA LYS A 16 19.32 -10.39 26.77
C LYS A 16 19.43 -11.42 27.90
N SER A 17 18.35 -12.17 28.16
CA SER A 17 18.25 -13.05 29.34
C SER A 17 18.19 -14.53 28.97
N LEU A 18 17.75 -14.88 27.77
CA LEU A 18 17.51 -16.26 27.36
C LEU A 18 18.67 -16.90 26.60
N ILE A 19 19.42 -16.14 25.80
CA ILE A 19 20.50 -16.69 24.97
C ILE A 19 21.55 -17.36 25.88
N GLY A 20 21.91 -18.59 25.50
CA GLY A 20 22.86 -19.44 26.26
C GLY A 20 22.25 -20.19 27.43
N ARG A 21 20.97 -19.95 27.77
CA ARG A 21 20.27 -20.70 28.82
C ARG A 21 19.76 -22.03 28.28
N THR A 22 19.58 -22.99 29.21
CA THR A 22 19.05 -24.31 28.90
C THR A 22 17.64 -24.46 29.45
N PHE A 23 16.70 -24.92 28.62
CA PHE A 23 15.35 -25.24 29.05
C PHE A 23 15.30 -26.56 29.82
N SER A 24 14.42 -26.60 30.81
CA SER A 24 13.93 -27.84 31.42
C SER A 24 12.58 -28.24 30.82
N SER A 25 11.97 -29.32 31.30
CA SER A 25 10.69 -29.81 30.77
C SER A 25 9.59 -28.78 30.93
N PRO A 26 8.87 -28.43 29.84
CA PRO A 26 7.75 -27.51 29.88
C PRO A 26 6.59 -27.99 30.74
N VAL A 27 5.97 -27.08 31.49
CA VAL A 27 4.74 -27.31 32.25
C VAL A 27 3.60 -26.56 31.57
N ILE A 28 2.59 -27.31 31.10
CA ILE A 28 1.51 -26.79 30.23
C ILE A 28 0.20 -26.82 31.00
N TYR A 29 -0.45 -25.65 31.18
CA TYR A 29 -1.78 -25.50 31.81
C TYR A 29 -2.91 -25.43 30.77
N ASN A 30 -2.62 -24.86 29.59
CA ASN A 30 -3.55 -24.77 28.47
C ASN A 30 -3.03 -25.61 27.30
N LEU A 31 -3.52 -26.83 27.16
CA LEU A 31 -3.10 -27.75 26.10
C LEU A 31 -3.32 -27.18 24.70
N ASN A 32 -4.39 -26.40 24.52
CA ASN A 32 -4.70 -25.78 23.22
C ASN A 32 -3.68 -24.71 22.79
N CYS A 33 -2.77 -24.25 23.65
CA CYS A 33 -1.74 -23.31 23.25
C CYS A 33 -0.60 -24.00 22.48
N VAL A 34 -0.40 -25.30 22.64
CA VAL A 34 0.61 -26.07 21.90
C VAL A 34 -0.01 -26.66 20.64
N GLN A 35 0.53 -26.32 19.48
CA GLN A 35 -0.02 -26.68 18.17
C GLN A 35 0.74 -27.83 17.48
N THR A 36 1.67 -28.44 18.17
CA THR A 36 2.41 -29.64 17.79
C THR A 36 2.12 -30.75 18.82
N ASP A 37 2.54 -31.97 18.59
CA ASP A 37 2.37 -33.03 19.56
C ASP A 37 2.98 -32.62 20.90
N ILE A 38 2.24 -32.82 21.99
CA ILE A 38 2.60 -32.32 23.32
C ILE A 38 3.80 -33.05 23.91
N ASP A 39 3.88 -34.35 23.67
CA ASP A 39 4.98 -35.16 24.19
C ASP A 39 6.26 -34.88 23.39
N GLU A 40 6.13 -34.72 22.07
CA GLU A 40 7.22 -34.25 21.23
C GLU A 40 7.69 -32.87 21.67
N TYR A 41 6.77 -31.90 21.89
CA TYR A 41 7.07 -30.56 22.37
C TYR A 41 7.87 -30.61 23.68
N LYS A 42 7.40 -31.36 24.68
CA LYS A 42 8.08 -31.49 25.98
C LYS A 42 9.47 -32.14 25.86
N ASN A 43 9.56 -33.25 25.11
CA ASN A 43 10.79 -34.01 24.96
C ASN A 43 11.86 -33.23 24.21
N LYS A 44 11.49 -32.52 23.14
CA LYS A 44 12.42 -31.75 22.29
C LYS A 44 12.89 -30.45 22.94
N VAL A 45 12.04 -29.83 23.77
CA VAL A 45 12.39 -28.62 24.49
C VAL A 45 13.25 -28.93 25.73
N ASN A 46 12.99 -30.03 26.42
CA ASN A 46 13.72 -30.42 27.61
C ASN A 46 15.21 -30.58 27.33
N LYS A 47 16.06 -29.98 28.16
CA LYS A 47 17.52 -29.94 28.04
C LYS A 47 18.06 -29.28 26.79
N SER A 48 17.24 -28.53 26.06
CA SER A 48 17.66 -27.78 24.86
C SER A 48 18.23 -26.43 25.24
N LYS A 49 19.41 -26.11 24.73
CA LYS A 49 20.07 -24.81 24.93
C LYS A 49 19.65 -23.82 23.88
N ILE A 50 19.38 -22.58 24.27
CA ILE A 50 18.94 -21.49 23.44
C ILE A 50 20.12 -20.85 22.71
N SER A 51 20.14 -20.91 21.37
CA SER A 51 21.23 -20.36 20.56
C SER A 51 20.97 -18.90 20.18
N SER A 52 19.74 -18.56 19.76
CA SER A 52 19.37 -17.20 19.35
C SER A 52 17.86 -16.98 19.39
N LEU A 53 17.45 -15.72 19.24
CA LEU A 53 16.06 -15.35 19.03
C LEU A 53 15.92 -14.55 17.75
N SER A 54 14.88 -14.85 16.97
CA SER A 54 14.51 -14.09 15.77
C SER A 54 13.02 -13.75 15.78
N ARG A 55 12.56 -13.06 14.77
CA ARG A 55 11.15 -12.69 14.57
C ARG A 55 10.82 -12.70 13.08
N GLU A 56 9.66 -13.24 12.72
CA GLU A 56 9.05 -13.07 11.40
C GLU A 56 7.61 -12.60 11.57
N GLY A 57 7.25 -11.45 10.98
CA GLY A 57 5.94 -10.85 11.13
C GLY A 57 5.56 -10.62 12.60
N LYS A 58 4.58 -11.34 13.10
CA LYS A 58 4.10 -11.29 14.49
C LYS A 58 4.49 -12.54 15.30
N PHE A 59 5.39 -13.34 14.77
CA PHE A 59 5.89 -14.55 15.42
C PHE A 59 7.25 -14.30 16.07
N LEU A 60 7.38 -14.64 17.34
CA LEU A 60 8.66 -14.74 18.02
C LEU A 60 9.22 -16.15 17.85
N ILE A 61 10.49 -16.27 17.53
CA ILE A 61 11.16 -17.54 17.26
C ILE A 61 12.36 -17.66 18.19
N ILE A 62 12.43 -18.76 18.95
CA ILE A 62 13.55 -19.12 19.81
C ILE A 62 14.24 -20.32 19.17
N HIS A 63 15.46 -20.13 18.69
CA HIS A 63 16.28 -21.17 18.08
C HIS A 63 17.05 -21.96 19.13
N LEU A 64 17.13 -23.26 18.95
CA LEU A 64 17.76 -24.19 19.86
C LEU A 64 19.01 -24.84 19.22
N GLU A 65 20.02 -25.17 20.04
CA GLU A 65 21.26 -25.81 19.55
C GLU A 65 21.00 -27.20 18.94
N ASN A 66 19.92 -27.89 19.35
CA ASN A 66 19.51 -29.20 18.82
C ASN A 66 18.85 -29.14 17.41
N ARG A 67 18.99 -28.04 16.69
CA ARG A 67 18.37 -27.77 15.38
C ARG A 67 16.83 -27.79 15.40
N GLY A 68 16.26 -27.41 16.54
CA GLY A 68 14.83 -27.13 16.70
C GLY A 68 14.57 -25.67 16.96
N LYS A 69 13.32 -25.26 16.85
CA LYS A 69 12.88 -23.92 17.19
C LYS A 69 11.51 -23.91 17.83
N LEU A 70 11.32 -23.01 18.80
CA LEU A 70 10.03 -22.68 19.37
C LEU A 70 9.50 -21.43 18.70
N ILE A 71 8.25 -21.48 18.22
CA ILE A 71 7.59 -20.35 17.61
C ILE A 71 6.40 -19.95 18.47
N PHE A 72 6.34 -18.68 18.86
CA PHE A 72 5.23 -18.12 19.63
C PHE A 72 4.47 -17.10 18.81
N HIS A 73 3.14 -17.19 18.81
CA HIS A 73 2.25 -16.14 18.31
C HIS A 73 1.37 -15.65 19.46
N LEU A 74 1.61 -14.40 19.87
CA LEU A 74 0.98 -13.83 21.08
C LEU A 74 -0.52 -13.51 20.91
N ARG A 75 -1.04 -13.50 19.68
CA ARG A 75 -2.45 -13.22 19.38
C ARG A 75 -2.91 -11.89 19.99
N MET A 76 -4.00 -11.91 20.79
CA MET A 76 -4.64 -10.68 21.29
C MET A 76 -4.00 -10.16 22.58
N GLU A 77 -3.72 -11.05 23.53
CA GLU A 77 -3.32 -10.68 24.90
C GLU A 77 -2.20 -11.58 25.44
N GLY A 78 -1.62 -12.43 24.61
CA GLY A 78 -0.50 -13.27 25.02
C GLY A 78 0.74 -12.46 25.40
N LYS A 79 1.41 -12.84 26.49
CA LYS A 79 2.58 -12.18 27.05
C LYS A 79 3.64 -13.22 27.39
N LEU A 80 4.87 -12.99 27.00
CA LEU A 80 6.03 -13.80 27.35
C LEU A 80 6.91 -13.02 28.31
N PHE A 81 7.23 -13.65 29.47
CA PHE A 81 8.08 -13.05 30.48
C PHE A 81 9.24 -13.99 30.86
N TYR A 82 10.40 -13.40 31.03
CA TYR A 82 11.49 -14.00 31.79
C TYR A 82 11.32 -13.56 33.24
N GLU A 83 10.93 -14.48 34.12
CA GLU A 83 10.62 -14.15 35.51
C GLU A 83 11.11 -15.19 36.50
N GLU A 84 11.38 -14.75 37.73
CA GLU A 84 11.82 -15.63 38.82
C GLU A 84 10.78 -16.70 39.14
N LYS A 85 11.24 -17.91 39.45
CA LYS A 85 10.38 -19.03 39.86
C LYS A 85 9.44 -18.68 41.01
N SER A 86 9.95 -17.90 41.98
CA SER A 86 9.20 -17.41 43.15
C SER A 86 8.04 -16.43 42.82
N LYS A 87 8.08 -15.80 41.64
CA LYS A 87 7.10 -14.80 41.17
C LYS A 87 6.10 -15.37 40.20
N LEU A 88 6.18 -16.66 39.85
CA LEU A 88 5.30 -17.30 38.91
C LEU A 88 3.85 -17.32 39.45
N SER A 89 2.93 -16.73 38.67
CA SER A 89 1.50 -16.73 38.99
C SER A 89 0.77 -17.72 38.08
N THR A 90 -0.10 -18.54 38.66
CA THR A 90 -0.95 -19.46 37.87
C THR A 90 -2.13 -18.76 37.16
N LYS A 91 -2.45 -17.50 37.55
CA LYS A 91 -3.54 -16.72 36.97
C LYS A 91 -3.22 -16.39 35.52
N HIS A 92 -4.06 -16.88 34.59
CA HIS A 92 -3.90 -16.72 33.13
C HIS A 92 -2.64 -17.35 32.52
N LEU A 93 -1.91 -18.17 33.26
CA LEU A 93 -0.76 -18.90 32.77
C LEU A 93 -1.20 -19.97 31.76
N SER A 94 -0.64 -19.97 30.58
CA SER A 94 -0.86 -20.99 29.55
C SER A 94 0.19 -22.10 29.62
N LEU A 95 1.45 -21.72 29.74
CA LEU A 95 2.58 -22.63 30.01
C LEU A 95 3.74 -21.86 30.62
N TYR A 96 4.66 -22.58 31.24
CA TYR A 96 5.99 -22.07 31.51
C TYR A 96 7.06 -23.13 31.24
N ILE A 97 8.27 -22.65 30.95
CA ILE A 97 9.42 -23.49 30.68
C ILE A 97 10.50 -23.08 31.69
N PRO A 98 10.84 -23.94 32.67
CA PRO A 98 11.91 -23.64 33.60
C PRO A 98 13.27 -23.57 32.89
N LEU A 99 14.14 -22.70 33.39
CA LEU A 99 15.52 -22.54 32.91
C LEU A 99 16.52 -23.14 33.88
N ASP A 100 17.78 -23.25 33.44
CA ASP A 100 18.93 -23.72 34.21
C ASP A 100 19.32 -22.80 35.37
N ASN A 101 18.56 -21.74 35.59
CA ASN A 101 18.67 -20.83 36.73
C ASN A 101 17.34 -20.72 37.48
N ASP A 102 17.23 -19.77 38.43
CA ASP A 102 16.02 -19.56 39.21
C ASP A 102 14.91 -18.80 38.47
N TYR A 103 14.89 -18.88 37.11
CA TYR A 103 13.93 -18.20 36.26
C TYR A 103 13.13 -19.18 35.37
N ASN A 104 12.03 -18.68 34.86
CA ASN A 104 11.18 -19.35 33.88
C ASN A 104 10.98 -18.44 32.65
N LEU A 105 10.75 -19.05 31.47
CA LEU A 105 10.04 -18.43 30.40
C LEU A 105 8.55 -18.73 30.58
N ALA A 106 7.76 -17.75 30.97
CA ALA A 106 6.33 -17.89 31.27
C ALA A 106 5.45 -17.24 30.18
N PHE A 107 4.46 -17.99 29.70
CA PHE A 107 3.50 -17.55 28.70
C PHE A 107 2.12 -17.38 29.33
N TYR A 108 1.70 -16.13 29.51
CA TYR A 108 0.40 -15.75 30.02
C TYR A 108 -0.53 -15.33 28.90
N ASP A 109 -1.80 -15.72 28.95
CA ASP A 109 -2.84 -15.21 28.04
C ASP A 109 -4.22 -15.26 28.70
N THR A 110 -4.80 -14.09 28.95
CA THR A 110 -6.13 -13.95 29.55
C THR A 110 -7.23 -14.53 28.67
N ARG A 111 -7.05 -14.53 27.34
CA ARG A 111 -8.02 -15.02 26.36
C ARG A 111 -7.73 -16.43 25.86
N LYS A 112 -6.58 -17.00 26.18
CA LYS A 112 -6.13 -18.33 25.78
C LYS A 112 -6.09 -18.57 24.27
N PHE A 113 -5.86 -17.54 23.46
CA PHE A 113 -5.74 -17.60 21.99
C PHE A 113 -4.29 -17.70 21.52
N GLY A 114 -3.34 -17.32 22.35
CA GLY A 114 -1.92 -17.41 22.06
C GLY A 114 -1.48 -18.84 21.84
N VAL A 115 -0.58 -19.06 20.90
CA VAL A 115 -0.13 -20.40 20.51
C VAL A 115 1.39 -20.50 20.43
N THR A 116 1.88 -21.72 20.58
CA THR A 116 3.29 -22.07 20.41
C THR A 116 3.43 -23.37 19.60
N TYR A 117 4.54 -23.49 18.89
CA TYR A 117 4.91 -24.64 18.06
C TYR A 117 6.33 -25.05 18.41
N PHE A 118 6.63 -26.34 18.37
CA PHE A 118 7.98 -26.84 18.19
C PHE A 118 8.12 -27.31 16.73
N LEU A 119 9.16 -26.84 16.05
CA LEU A 119 9.47 -27.26 14.68
C LEU A 119 10.96 -27.51 14.56
N LYS A 120 11.36 -28.34 13.58
CA LYS A 120 12.74 -28.43 13.15
C LYS A 120 13.18 -27.13 12.47
N GLU A 121 14.48 -26.85 12.43
CA GLU A 121 14.98 -25.55 11.93
C GLU A 121 14.58 -25.30 10.46
N GLU A 122 14.57 -26.33 9.63
CA GLU A 122 14.18 -26.26 8.21
C GLU A 122 12.68 -26.12 7.96
N GLU A 123 11.84 -26.49 8.92
CA GLU A 123 10.38 -26.45 8.79
C GLU A 123 9.86 -25.01 8.93
N ARG A 124 8.97 -24.62 8.04
CA ARG A 124 8.36 -23.29 8.05
C ARG A 124 7.08 -23.21 8.88
N GLY A 125 6.28 -24.27 8.94
CA GLY A 125 5.01 -24.32 9.67
C GLY A 125 4.12 -23.09 9.42
N PRO A 126 3.73 -22.36 10.50
CA PRO A 126 2.85 -21.19 10.38
C PRO A 126 3.51 -19.99 9.63
N LEU A 127 4.80 -20.02 9.39
CA LEU A 127 5.55 -18.98 8.69
C LEU A 127 5.50 -19.14 7.16
N SER A 128 5.00 -20.28 6.65
CA SER A 128 5.04 -20.60 5.20
C SER A 128 4.27 -19.60 4.33
N ASN A 129 3.18 -19.07 4.85
CA ASN A 129 2.29 -18.19 4.10
C ASN A 129 2.50 -16.69 4.42
N LEU A 130 3.58 -16.33 5.10
CA LEU A 130 3.85 -14.92 5.38
C LEU A 130 4.34 -14.20 4.12
N GLY A 131 3.77 -13.02 3.88
CA GLY A 131 4.30 -12.05 2.92
C GLY A 131 5.57 -11.39 3.42
N LEU A 132 6.08 -10.44 2.65
CA LEU A 132 7.23 -9.63 3.06
C LEU A 132 6.85 -8.65 4.18
N GLU A 133 7.78 -8.39 5.08
CA GLU A 133 7.66 -7.28 6.02
C GLU A 133 7.90 -5.94 5.31
N PRO A 134 7.37 -4.82 5.83
CA PRO A 134 7.54 -3.51 5.18
C PRO A 134 8.99 -3.19 4.81
N SER A 135 9.96 -3.50 5.68
CA SER A 135 11.40 -3.27 5.45
C SER A 135 11.97 -4.07 4.28
N GLN A 136 11.40 -5.22 3.94
CA GLN A 136 11.86 -6.13 2.90
C GLN A 136 11.29 -5.78 1.50
N ILE A 137 10.21 -4.99 1.43
CA ILE A 137 9.55 -4.64 0.16
C ILE A 137 10.42 -3.61 -0.57
N LYS A 138 10.90 -3.93 -1.78
CA LYS A 138 11.80 -3.08 -2.54
C LYS A 138 11.08 -2.00 -3.35
N ASN A 139 9.93 -2.34 -3.95
CA ASN A 139 9.15 -1.46 -4.83
C ASN A 139 7.65 -1.70 -4.70
N GLU A 140 6.86 -0.83 -5.33
CA GLU A 140 5.39 -0.87 -5.32
C GLU A 140 4.80 -2.07 -6.08
N GLU A 141 5.53 -2.63 -7.05
CA GLU A 141 5.06 -3.77 -7.86
C GLU A 141 4.70 -4.97 -6.98
N TYR A 142 5.43 -5.18 -5.89
CA TYR A 142 5.13 -6.23 -4.93
C TYR A 142 3.69 -6.13 -4.42
N LEU A 143 3.29 -4.94 -3.96
CA LEU A 143 1.95 -4.71 -3.41
C LEU A 143 0.89 -4.77 -4.50
N ILE A 144 1.13 -4.09 -5.62
CA ILE A 144 0.19 -4.06 -6.76
C ILE A 144 -0.12 -5.48 -7.25
N ASN A 145 0.90 -6.32 -7.46
CA ASN A 145 0.71 -7.69 -7.93
C ASN A 145 -0.15 -8.54 -6.98
N LYS A 146 -0.12 -8.25 -5.68
CA LYS A 146 -0.94 -8.95 -4.67
C LYS A 146 -2.40 -8.47 -4.62
N ILE A 147 -2.67 -7.20 -4.99
CA ILE A 147 -3.98 -6.57 -4.71
C ILE A 147 -4.76 -6.14 -5.96
N TYR A 148 -4.18 -6.07 -7.16
CA TYR A 148 -4.77 -5.45 -8.36
C TYR A 148 -6.12 -6.03 -8.83
N LYS A 149 -6.44 -7.28 -8.49
CA LYS A 149 -7.74 -7.90 -8.78
C LYS A 149 -8.69 -7.89 -7.58
N SER A 150 -8.27 -7.40 -6.44
CA SER A 150 -9.02 -7.55 -5.20
C SER A 150 -10.14 -6.53 -5.07
N ASN A 151 -11.33 -7.03 -4.76
CA ASN A 151 -12.50 -6.21 -4.36
C ASN A 151 -12.53 -5.90 -2.86
N LYS A 152 -11.63 -6.49 -2.05
CA LYS A 152 -11.52 -6.18 -0.62
C LYS A 152 -11.00 -4.76 -0.43
N CYS A 153 -11.38 -4.13 0.69
CA CYS A 153 -10.84 -2.82 1.07
C CYS A 153 -9.34 -2.91 1.33
N ILE A 154 -8.61 -1.85 1.01
CA ILE A 154 -7.15 -1.80 1.20
C ILE A 154 -6.75 -2.10 2.65
N LYS A 155 -7.52 -1.64 3.63
CA LYS A 155 -7.26 -2.00 5.02
C LYS A 155 -7.32 -3.51 5.28
N GLN A 156 -8.31 -4.21 4.72
CA GLN A 156 -8.39 -5.69 4.85
C GLN A 156 -7.17 -6.38 4.24
N LEU A 157 -6.69 -5.86 3.12
CA LEU A 157 -5.51 -6.38 2.44
C LEU A 157 -4.21 -6.13 3.21
N LEU A 158 -4.07 -4.96 3.84
CA LEU A 158 -2.92 -4.66 4.71
C LEU A 158 -2.92 -5.47 6.01
N LEU A 159 -4.07 -5.97 6.45
CA LEU A 159 -4.20 -6.86 7.60
C LEU A 159 -3.91 -8.34 7.27
N ASP A 160 -3.90 -8.68 5.99
CA ASP A 160 -3.60 -10.03 5.52
C ASP A 160 -2.08 -10.26 5.57
N GLN A 161 -1.67 -11.15 6.48
CA GLN A 161 -0.26 -11.44 6.72
C GLN A 161 0.44 -12.11 5.54
N SER A 162 -0.31 -12.63 4.56
CA SER A 162 0.25 -13.17 3.31
C SER A 162 0.57 -12.08 2.28
N ILE A 163 0.05 -10.87 2.47
CA ILE A 163 0.33 -9.69 1.64
C ILE A 163 1.47 -8.89 2.24
N ILE A 164 1.26 -8.35 3.46
CA ILE A 164 2.32 -7.65 4.22
C ILE A 164 2.34 -8.23 5.64
N ALA A 165 3.45 -8.88 5.98
CA ALA A 165 3.61 -9.45 7.30
C ALA A 165 3.90 -8.37 8.35
N GLY A 166 3.33 -8.54 9.54
CA GLY A 166 3.61 -7.70 10.70
C GLY A 166 2.63 -6.55 10.94
N LEU A 167 1.95 -6.02 9.90
CA LEU A 167 0.94 -5.00 10.09
C LEU A 167 -0.31 -5.57 10.76
N GLY A 168 -0.88 -4.83 11.70
CA GLY A 168 -2.16 -5.13 12.31
C GLY A 168 -3.07 -3.91 12.30
N ASN A 169 -4.07 -3.91 13.18
CA ASN A 169 -5.15 -2.91 13.13
C ASN A 169 -4.68 -1.48 13.44
N ILE A 170 -3.68 -1.35 14.31
CA ILE A 170 -3.11 -0.05 14.70
C ILE A 170 -2.33 0.53 13.53
N TYR A 171 -1.32 -0.21 13.10
CA TYR A 171 -0.38 0.31 12.10
C TYR A 171 -1.00 0.39 10.71
N ALA A 172 -2.00 -0.44 10.37
CA ALA A 172 -2.73 -0.31 9.11
C ALA A 172 -3.50 1.01 9.02
N ASP A 173 -4.17 1.46 10.11
CA ASP A 173 -4.86 2.75 10.14
C ASP A 173 -3.88 3.91 10.04
N GLU A 174 -2.78 3.87 10.80
CA GLU A 174 -1.75 4.91 10.80
C GLU A 174 -1.05 5.03 9.44
N VAL A 175 -0.74 3.90 8.80
CA VAL A 175 -0.13 3.87 7.45
C VAL A 175 -1.07 4.48 6.41
N LEU A 176 -2.34 4.09 6.43
CA LEU A 176 -3.32 4.62 5.48
C LEU A 176 -3.59 6.11 5.71
N PHE A 177 -3.58 6.57 6.96
CA PHE A 177 -3.68 7.98 7.27
C PHE A 177 -2.46 8.77 6.78
N ALA A 178 -1.26 8.31 7.08
CA ALA A 178 -0.02 8.94 6.63
C ALA A 178 0.11 8.98 5.10
N SER A 179 -0.45 7.99 4.42
CA SER A 179 -0.50 7.92 2.95
C SER A 179 -1.66 8.73 2.34
N ASN A 180 -2.52 9.33 3.14
CA ASN A 180 -3.75 10.02 2.72
C ASN A 180 -4.69 9.11 1.89
N ILE A 181 -4.75 7.82 2.21
CA ILE A 181 -5.55 6.84 1.47
C ILE A 181 -6.74 6.39 2.31
N SER A 182 -7.94 6.41 1.71
CA SER A 182 -9.14 5.91 2.36
C SER A 182 -9.01 4.42 2.68
N PRO A 183 -9.26 3.98 3.93
CA PRO A 183 -9.20 2.57 4.32
C PRO A 183 -10.23 1.71 3.59
N PHE A 184 -11.26 2.33 3.00
CA PHE A 184 -12.34 1.69 2.26
C PHE A 184 -12.03 1.47 0.78
N LYS A 185 -10.97 2.07 0.25
CA LYS A 185 -10.54 1.94 -1.14
C LYS A 185 -10.25 0.49 -1.48
N LYS A 186 -10.73 0.01 -2.62
CA LYS A 186 -10.54 -1.39 -3.03
C LYS A 186 -9.12 -1.60 -3.54
N GLY A 187 -8.59 -2.81 -3.35
CA GLY A 187 -7.25 -3.15 -3.81
C GLY A 187 -7.04 -2.86 -5.30
N ARG A 188 -8.01 -3.21 -6.15
CA ARG A 188 -7.96 -2.96 -7.59
C ARG A 188 -7.95 -1.47 -7.99
N GLU A 189 -8.28 -0.58 -7.07
CA GLU A 189 -8.36 0.86 -7.29
C GLU A 189 -7.12 1.59 -6.74
N ILE A 190 -6.19 0.87 -6.10
CA ILE A 190 -4.92 1.42 -5.62
C ILE A 190 -3.99 1.65 -6.80
N THR A 191 -3.54 2.88 -6.95
CA THR A 191 -2.59 3.29 -7.99
C THR A 191 -1.15 2.97 -7.59
N ASP A 192 -0.22 2.96 -8.55
CA ASP A 192 1.20 2.73 -8.28
C ASP A 192 1.76 3.76 -7.28
N ILE A 193 1.34 5.03 -7.41
CA ILE A 193 1.71 6.13 -6.51
C ILE A 193 1.25 5.85 -5.09
N GLU A 194 0.01 5.43 -4.93
CA GLU A 194 -0.57 5.11 -3.63
C GLU A 194 0.11 3.88 -3.02
N ALA A 195 0.37 2.84 -3.82
CA ALA A 195 1.11 1.66 -3.37
C ALA A 195 2.52 2.03 -2.90
N LYS A 196 3.24 2.88 -3.64
CA LYS A 196 4.55 3.42 -3.24
C LYS A 196 4.46 4.19 -1.93
N SER A 197 3.43 5.02 -1.76
CA SER A 197 3.19 5.77 -0.51
C SER A 197 2.91 4.84 0.66
N ILE A 198 2.03 3.84 0.49
CA ILE A 198 1.73 2.83 1.52
C ILE A 198 3.02 2.14 2.00
N ILE A 199 3.85 1.67 1.08
CA ILE A 199 5.09 0.96 1.42
C ILE A 199 6.06 1.89 2.14
N LYS A 200 6.24 3.12 1.65
CA LYS A 200 7.10 4.13 2.28
C LYS A 200 6.67 4.41 3.72
N GLU A 201 5.38 4.70 3.91
CA GLU A 201 4.86 5.04 5.24
C GLU A 201 4.82 3.83 6.17
N ALA A 202 4.57 2.61 5.65
CA ALA A 202 4.66 1.39 6.44
C ALA A 202 6.08 1.16 6.98
N LYS A 203 7.12 1.35 6.16
CA LYS A 203 8.52 1.27 6.60
C LYS A 203 8.79 2.28 7.70
N ARG A 204 8.50 3.57 7.45
CA ARG A 204 8.76 4.66 8.37
C ARG A 204 8.07 4.45 9.73
N ILE A 205 6.77 4.17 9.71
CA ILE A 205 5.97 4.03 10.94
C ILE A 205 6.40 2.81 11.75
N ILE A 206 6.68 1.67 11.11
CA ILE A 206 7.14 0.46 11.80
C ILE A 206 8.53 0.69 12.41
N GLU A 207 9.46 1.34 11.71
CA GLU A 207 10.77 1.68 12.24
C GLU A 207 10.69 2.63 13.45
N GLU A 208 9.86 3.67 13.36
CA GLU A 208 9.61 4.60 14.46
C GLU A 208 8.97 3.89 15.66
N ALA A 209 8.00 2.99 15.40
CA ALA A 209 7.37 2.22 16.46
C ALA A 209 8.36 1.28 17.16
N ILE A 210 9.25 0.62 16.44
CA ILE A 210 10.30 -0.23 17.01
C ILE A 210 11.25 0.61 17.89
N LYS A 211 11.66 1.81 17.43
CA LYS A 211 12.52 2.71 18.22
C LYS A 211 11.87 3.14 19.53
N ASN A 212 10.54 3.25 19.56
CA ASN A 212 9.74 3.64 20.72
C ASN A 212 9.14 2.44 21.50
N ASN A 213 9.68 1.24 21.33
CA ASN A 213 9.25 -0.01 22.00
C ASN A 213 7.77 -0.39 21.77
N GLY A 214 7.20 0.01 20.65
CA GLY A 214 5.81 -0.26 20.27
C GLY A 214 4.79 0.60 21.01
N SER A 215 3.50 0.30 20.77
CA SER A 215 2.37 0.96 21.42
C SER A 215 1.90 0.17 22.64
N THR A 216 1.83 0.82 23.80
CA THR A 216 1.22 0.22 25.01
C THR A 216 -0.28 0.56 25.01
N ILE A 217 -1.12 -0.29 24.41
CA ILE A 217 -2.57 -0.09 24.48
C ILE A 217 -3.13 -0.93 25.63
N ARG A 218 -3.64 -0.23 26.63
CA ARG A 218 -4.40 -0.62 27.84
C ARG A 218 -4.01 -1.94 28.57
N THR A 219 -3.59 -2.99 27.87
CA THR A 219 -3.40 -4.32 28.47
C THR A 219 -2.08 -5.00 28.14
N TYR A 220 -1.33 -4.51 27.14
CA TYR A 220 -0.09 -5.14 26.72
C TYR A 220 1.12 -4.37 27.21
N GLN A 221 1.94 -5.02 28.02
CA GLN A 221 3.30 -4.59 28.40
C GLN A 221 4.28 -5.57 27.77
N ALA A 222 5.24 -5.07 27.01
CA ALA A 222 6.24 -5.90 26.34
C ALA A 222 7.11 -6.67 27.35
N SER A 223 7.30 -6.09 28.53
CA SER A 223 7.84 -6.73 29.75
C SER A 223 7.28 -6.01 30.97
N LYS A 224 7.46 -6.59 32.17
CA LYS A 224 7.09 -5.90 33.44
C LYS A 224 7.88 -4.58 33.64
N LYS A 225 8.92 -4.33 32.84
CA LYS A 225 9.85 -3.18 32.99
C LYS A 225 9.78 -2.17 31.85
N ILE A 226 9.23 -2.54 30.67
CA ILE A 226 9.22 -1.68 29.48
C ILE A 226 7.80 -1.31 29.10
N HIS A 227 7.54 -0.01 29.11
CA HIS A 227 6.30 0.58 28.57
C HIS A 227 6.60 1.11 27.16
N GLY A 228 5.79 0.71 26.18
CA GLY A 228 5.83 1.30 24.85
C GLY A 228 5.36 2.75 24.92
N SER A 229 6.06 3.64 24.23
CA SER A 229 5.74 5.08 24.17
C SER A 229 5.12 5.49 22.84
N PHE A 230 5.05 4.59 21.85
CA PHE A 230 4.54 4.94 20.50
C PHE A 230 3.06 5.34 20.50
N GLN A 231 2.30 5.04 21.54
CA GLN A 231 0.90 5.48 21.67
C GLN A 231 0.73 7.00 21.55
N SER A 232 1.68 7.79 22.04
CA SER A 232 1.67 9.26 21.94
C SER A 232 1.89 9.76 20.51
N PHE A 233 2.46 8.95 19.62
CA PHE A 233 2.71 9.27 18.22
C PHE A 233 1.56 8.91 17.28
N LEU A 234 0.59 8.11 17.75
CA LEU A 234 -0.58 7.74 16.96
C LEU A 234 -1.37 9.00 16.55
N LYS A 235 -1.80 9.04 15.30
CA LYS A 235 -2.51 10.18 14.71
C LYS A 235 -4.01 9.96 14.58
N VAL A 236 -4.44 8.73 14.34
CA VAL A 236 -5.86 8.38 14.15
C VAL A 236 -6.34 7.24 15.03
N TYR A 237 -5.51 6.23 15.27
CA TYR A 237 -5.94 5.05 16.00
C TYR A 237 -6.31 5.37 17.46
N GLY A 238 -7.55 5.05 17.83
CA GLY A 238 -8.09 5.33 19.18
C GLY A 238 -8.51 6.77 19.41
N LYS A 239 -8.42 7.66 18.41
CA LYS A 239 -8.70 9.10 18.50
C LYS A 239 -10.04 9.51 17.91
N GLU A 240 -11.04 8.62 17.99
CA GLU A 240 -12.41 8.93 17.57
C GLU A 240 -12.90 10.24 18.20
N LYS A 241 -13.49 11.11 17.39
CA LYS A 241 -14.02 12.44 17.76
C LYS A 241 -12.95 13.51 18.08
N GLU A 242 -11.68 13.18 18.16
CA GLU A 242 -10.63 14.18 18.25
C GLU A 242 -10.47 14.92 16.91
N VAL A 243 -10.08 16.20 16.96
CA VAL A 243 -9.78 16.98 15.75
C VAL A 243 -8.55 16.38 15.06
N CYS A 244 -8.62 16.20 13.75
CA CYS A 244 -7.50 15.67 12.98
C CYS A 244 -6.29 16.62 13.07
N SER A 245 -5.17 16.12 13.59
CA SER A 245 -3.93 16.90 13.76
C SER A 245 -3.24 17.30 12.45
N ASN A 246 -3.67 16.74 11.31
CA ASN A 246 -3.09 17.06 10.00
C ASN A 246 -3.84 18.20 9.29
N CYS A 247 -5.17 18.10 9.17
CA CYS A 247 -5.94 19.12 8.48
C CYS A 247 -6.57 20.17 9.41
N ASN A 248 -6.75 19.87 10.69
CA ASN A 248 -7.47 20.69 11.68
C ASN A 248 -8.91 21.08 11.29
N LEU A 249 -9.49 20.40 10.28
CA LEU A 249 -10.80 20.73 9.72
C LEU A 249 -11.91 19.78 10.18
N THR A 250 -11.60 18.52 10.35
CA THR A 250 -12.59 17.49 10.67
C THR A 250 -12.16 16.65 11.87
N LYS A 251 -13.13 15.95 12.47
CA LYS A 251 -12.85 14.99 13.53
C LYS A 251 -12.54 13.62 12.93
N ILE A 252 -11.70 12.87 13.65
CA ILE A 252 -11.43 11.46 13.32
C ILE A 252 -12.72 10.67 13.50
N GLU A 253 -13.08 9.92 12.49
CA GLU A 253 -14.21 8.99 12.50
C GLU A 253 -13.77 7.56 12.79
N ARG A 254 -14.69 6.78 13.37
CA ARG A 254 -14.52 5.35 13.54
C ARG A 254 -15.65 4.60 12.86
N LYS A 255 -15.27 3.64 12.01
CA LYS A 255 -16.20 2.70 11.37
C LYS A 255 -15.67 1.28 11.49
N LYS A 256 -16.52 0.27 11.26
CA LYS A 256 -16.10 -1.14 11.26
C LYS A 256 -15.87 -1.61 9.82
N ILE A 257 -14.73 -2.27 9.57
CA ILE A 257 -14.45 -3.04 8.36
C ILE A 257 -14.20 -4.47 8.81
N ASP A 258 -15.03 -5.41 8.39
CA ASP A 258 -14.93 -6.83 8.73
C ASP A 258 -14.78 -7.06 10.25
N GLY A 259 -15.70 -6.46 11.02
CA GLY A 259 -15.73 -6.54 12.48
C GLY A 259 -14.64 -5.74 13.22
N ARG A 260 -13.68 -5.14 12.52
CA ARG A 260 -12.54 -4.40 13.11
C ARG A 260 -12.77 -2.90 13.06
N SER A 261 -12.56 -2.22 14.19
CA SER A 261 -12.60 -0.76 14.26
C SER A 261 -11.54 -0.17 13.33
N THR A 262 -11.94 0.82 12.55
CA THR A 262 -11.12 1.52 11.56
C THR A 262 -11.22 3.01 11.87
N TYR A 263 -10.10 3.64 12.14
CA TYR A 263 -10.01 5.06 12.45
C TYR A 263 -9.42 5.82 11.27
N TYR A 264 -10.05 6.91 10.86
CA TYR A 264 -9.63 7.67 9.68
C TYR A 264 -10.08 9.12 9.76
N CYS A 265 -9.39 10.00 9.03
CA CYS A 265 -9.83 11.37 8.81
C CYS A 265 -10.64 11.45 7.50
N PRO A 266 -11.93 11.81 7.55
CA PRO A 266 -12.75 11.87 6.33
C PRO A 266 -12.31 12.97 5.34
N HIS A 267 -11.55 13.97 5.79
CA HIS A 267 -10.99 15.00 4.92
C HIS A 267 -9.64 14.56 4.31
N CYS A 268 -8.66 14.19 5.13
CA CYS A 268 -7.32 13.84 4.64
C CYS A 268 -7.31 12.58 3.78
N GLN A 269 -8.17 11.61 4.09
CA GLN A 269 -8.25 10.32 3.39
C GLN A 269 -9.41 10.28 2.37
N ASN A 270 -9.92 11.46 1.99
CA ASN A 270 -10.86 11.59 0.90
C ASN A 270 -10.11 11.67 -0.42
N VAL A 271 -9.95 10.54 -1.06
CA VAL A 271 -9.34 10.47 -2.38
C VAL A 271 -10.39 10.86 -3.42
N GLY A 272 -10.31 12.06 -3.93
CA GLY A 272 -11.16 12.48 -5.05
C GLY A 272 -11.01 11.53 -6.24
N ILE A 273 -12.05 11.44 -7.07
CA ILE A 273 -12.04 10.65 -8.30
C ILE A 273 -10.88 11.10 -9.19
N SER A 274 -10.13 10.15 -9.73
CA SER A 274 -9.10 10.44 -10.74
C SER A 274 -9.40 9.66 -12.03
N VAL A 275 -9.41 10.37 -13.15
CA VAL A 275 -9.75 9.84 -14.49
C VAL A 275 -8.58 10.08 -15.42
N ALA A 276 -8.05 9.05 -16.06
CA ALA A 276 -7.12 9.20 -17.18
C ALA A 276 -7.89 9.16 -18.51
N ILE A 277 -7.60 10.12 -19.38
CA ILE A 277 -8.12 10.18 -20.76
C ILE A 277 -6.98 9.88 -21.71
N THR A 278 -7.18 8.84 -22.52
CA THR A 278 -6.25 8.42 -23.57
C THR A 278 -7.03 8.17 -24.88
N GLY A 279 -6.34 7.79 -25.93
CA GLY A 279 -6.99 7.48 -27.22
C GLY A 279 -6.12 7.88 -28.40
N ASN A 280 -6.64 7.64 -29.60
CA ASN A 280 -5.94 7.88 -30.86
C ASN A 280 -5.64 9.38 -31.07
N ILE A 281 -4.67 9.69 -31.93
CA ILE A 281 -4.36 11.07 -32.31
C ILE A 281 -5.59 11.68 -32.97
N ALA A 282 -5.89 12.96 -32.69
CA ALA A 282 -7.05 13.69 -33.20
C ALA A 282 -8.43 13.08 -32.87
N SER A 283 -8.53 12.21 -31.87
CA SER A 283 -9.82 11.62 -31.44
C SER A 283 -10.71 12.57 -30.61
N GLY A 284 -10.22 13.76 -30.24
CA GLY A 284 -10.99 14.73 -29.43
C GLY A 284 -10.74 14.59 -27.92
N LYS A 285 -9.62 14.02 -27.49
CA LYS A 285 -9.24 13.89 -26.06
C LYS A 285 -9.32 15.22 -25.30
N THR A 286 -8.75 16.26 -25.89
CA THR A 286 -8.73 17.60 -25.27
C THR A 286 -10.13 18.17 -25.11
N THR A 287 -11.03 17.93 -26.07
CA THR A 287 -12.45 18.31 -25.92
C THR A 287 -13.08 17.55 -24.76
N VAL A 288 -12.87 16.24 -24.67
CA VAL A 288 -13.41 15.43 -23.57
C VAL A 288 -12.82 15.88 -22.22
N SER A 289 -11.52 16.11 -22.11
CA SER A 289 -10.89 16.55 -20.86
C SER A 289 -11.36 17.96 -20.44
N CYS A 290 -11.63 18.86 -21.38
CA CYS A 290 -12.23 20.16 -21.10
C CYS A 290 -13.68 20.01 -20.58
N LEU A 291 -14.48 19.09 -21.11
CA LEU A 291 -15.83 18.82 -20.61
C LEU A 291 -15.81 18.28 -19.17
N PHE A 292 -14.83 17.46 -18.80
CA PHE A 292 -14.61 17.07 -17.40
C PHE A 292 -14.26 18.27 -16.53
N LYS A 293 -13.38 19.18 -17.01
CA LYS A 293 -13.02 20.41 -16.30
C LYS A 293 -14.24 21.30 -16.06
N GLU A 294 -15.14 21.46 -17.04
CA GLU A 294 -16.41 22.19 -16.90
C GLU A 294 -17.32 21.58 -15.81
N LYS A 295 -17.20 20.28 -15.54
CA LYS A 295 -17.93 19.58 -14.46
C LYS A 295 -17.17 19.55 -13.12
N GLY A 296 -16.16 20.41 -12.95
CA GLY A 296 -15.44 20.63 -11.69
C GLY A 296 -14.31 19.66 -11.43
N TYR A 297 -13.76 19.01 -12.46
CA TYR A 297 -12.53 18.24 -12.36
C TYR A 297 -11.31 19.15 -12.56
N GLU A 298 -10.28 18.98 -11.72
CA GLU A 298 -8.99 19.62 -11.96
C GLU A 298 -8.28 18.90 -13.11
N LEU A 299 -7.81 19.67 -14.10
CA LEU A 299 -7.23 19.14 -15.34
C LEU A 299 -5.70 19.15 -15.29
N PHE A 300 -5.09 18.02 -15.60
CA PHE A 300 -3.69 17.87 -15.95
C PHE A 300 -3.58 17.45 -17.43
N ASN A 301 -2.73 18.14 -18.20
CA ASN A 301 -2.47 17.77 -19.60
C ASN A 301 -0.98 17.45 -19.78
N ALA A 302 -0.67 16.18 -20.07
CA ALA A 302 0.70 15.72 -20.21
C ALA A 302 1.45 16.36 -21.38
N ASP A 303 0.78 16.64 -22.51
CA ASP A 303 1.39 17.29 -23.68
C ASP A 303 1.75 18.75 -23.37
N GLU A 304 0.92 19.45 -22.58
CA GLU A 304 1.24 20.81 -22.13
C GLU A 304 2.43 20.82 -21.16
N GLU A 305 2.50 19.85 -20.27
CA GLU A 305 3.64 19.71 -19.36
C GLU A 305 4.94 19.42 -20.11
N VAL A 306 4.92 18.61 -21.15
CA VAL A 306 6.10 18.41 -22.04
C VAL A 306 6.47 19.70 -22.76
N LYS A 307 5.50 20.51 -23.22
CA LYS A 307 5.79 21.82 -23.81
C LYS A 307 6.42 22.77 -22.80
N ARG A 308 5.94 22.80 -21.57
CA ARG A 308 6.53 23.60 -20.47
C ARG A 308 7.96 23.17 -20.17
N LEU A 309 8.21 21.84 -20.10
CA LEU A 309 9.54 21.26 -19.94
C LEU A 309 10.52 21.78 -21.01
N TYR A 310 10.10 21.79 -22.29
CA TYR A 310 10.93 22.29 -23.38
C TYR A 310 11.04 23.82 -23.46
N SER A 311 10.26 24.55 -22.70
CA SER A 311 10.33 26.02 -22.61
C SER A 311 11.14 26.48 -21.39
N ASN A 312 11.44 25.61 -20.45
CA ASN A 312 12.19 25.91 -19.24
C ASN A 312 13.68 25.70 -19.46
N LYS A 313 14.47 26.78 -19.36
CA LYS A 313 15.94 26.76 -19.62
C LYS A 313 16.70 25.83 -18.65
N GLU A 314 16.32 25.77 -17.40
CA GLU A 314 16.97 24.91 -16.40
C GLU A 314 16.71 23.42 -16.68
N GLU A 315 15.46 23.08 -16.99
CA GLU A 315 15.08 21.72 -17.34
C GLU A 315 15.74 21.28 -18.66
N LEU A 316 15.83 22.16 -19.66
CA LEU A 316 16.56 21.89 -20.89
C LEU A 316 18.05 21.61 -20.65
N LYS A 317 18.69 22.30 -19.72
CA LYS A 317 20.09 22.02 -19.36
C LYS A 317 20.24 20.59 -18.80
N GLU A 318 19.29 20.13 -17.97
CA GLU A 318 19.31 18.76 -17.44
C GLU A 318 19.09 17.72 -18.56
N ILE A 319 18.16 17.96 -19.49
CA ILE A 319 17.97 17.11 -20.66
C ILE A 319 19.25 17.06 -21.51
N LYS A 320 19.88 18.22 -21.74
CA LYS A 320 21.12 18.30 -22.53
C LYS A 320 22.27 17.51 -21.93
N LYS A 321 22.38 17.44 -20.60
CA LYS A 321 23.42 16.60 -19.96
C LYS A 321 23.30 15.13 -20.37
N SER A 322 22.09 14.61 -20.50
CA SER A 322 21.81 13.21 -20.82
C SER A 322 21.72 12.94 -22.33
N PHE A 323 21.33 13.94 -23.13
CA PHE A 323 20.98 13.78 -24.55
C PHE A 323 21.55 14.92 -25.41
N LYS A 324 22.91 15.09 -25.42
CA LYS A 324 23.61 16.18 -26.13
C LYS A 324 23.35 16.19 -27.64
N ASN A 325 23.12 15.03 -28.23
CA ASN A 325 23.00 14.82 -29.69
C ASN A 325 21.68 15.31 -30.30
N ILE A 326 20.78 15.86 -29.51
CA ILE A 326 19.51 16.46 -29.98
C ILE A 326 19.49 17.98 -29.77
N PHE A 327 20.61 18.60 -29.46
CA PHE A 327 20.71 20.03 -29.22
C PHE A 327 21.57 20.71 -30.27
N ASN A 328 21.13 21.88 -30.73
CA ASN A 328 21.93 22.82 -31.52
C ASN A 328 22.23 24.03 -30.62
N GLY A 329 23.49 24.12 -30.16
CA GLY A 329 23.81 25.02 -29.05
C GLY A 329 23.04 24.67 -27.79
N ASP A 330 22.37 25.66 -27.19
CA ASP A 330 21.53 25.45 -25.99
C ASP A 330 20.05 25.16 -26.29
N ASN A 331 19.69 25.14 -27.58
CA ASN A 331 18.33 24.92 -28.00
C ASN A 331 18.09 23.47 -28.40
N LEU A 332 16.96 22.90 -27.97
CA LEU A 332 16.50 21.59 -28.42
C LEU A 332 16.11 21.67 -29.91
N ASP A 333 16.77 20.83 -30.72
CA ASP A 333 16.48 20.64 -32.13
C ASP A 333 15.41 19.55 -32.29
N LYS A 334 14.18 19.94 -32.60
CA LYS A 334 13.05 19.02 -32.74
C LYS A 334 13.18 18.05 -33.92
N GLU A 335 13.87 18.47 -35.00
CA GLU A 335 14.07 17.61 -36.15
C GLU A 335 15.10 16.53 -35.86
N LEU A 336 16.20 16.89 -35.19
CA LEU A 336 17.20 15.93 -34.71
C LEU A 336 16.57 14.97 -33.69
N LEU A 337 15.74 15.44 -32.75
CA LEU A 337 15.05 14.58 -31.78
C LEU A 337 14.18 13.55 -32.52
N ILE A 338 13.33 13.99 -33.43
CA ILE A 338 12.44 13.10 -34.20
C ILE A 338 13.25 12.09 -35.01
N SER A 339 14.30 12.55 -35.70
CA SER A 339 15.21 11.69 -36.47
C SER A 339 15.86 10.61 -35.60
N GLN A 340 16.39 10.99 -34.44
CA GLN A 340 16.95 10.03 -33.47
C GLN A 340 15.93 9.04 -32.92
N MET A 341 14.71 9.50 -32.62
CA MET A 341 13.66 8.60 -32.13
C MET A 341 13.19 7.57 -33.16
N VAL A 342 13.23 7.91 -34.46
CA VAL A 342 12.82 7.02 -35.55
C VAL A 342 13.93 6.02 -35.90
N ASN A 343 15.18 6.50 -35.99
CA ASN A 343 16.29 5.73 -36.52
C ASN A 343 17.05 4.95 -35.44
N ASN A 344 16.90 5.28 -34.15
CA ASN A 344 17.60 4.64 -33.04
C ASN A 344 16.63 4.16 -31.96
N PRO A 345 16.21 2.88 -31.97
CA PRO A 345 15.28 2.34 -30.97
C PRO A 345 15.79 2.44 -29.52
N ASN A 346 17.10 2.27 -29.31
CA ASN A 346 17.69 2.40 -27.96
C ASN A 346 17.64 3.84 -27.46
N PHE A 347 17.90 4.81 -28.32
CA PHE A 347 17.74 6.23 -27.99
C PHE A 347 16.29 6.54 -27.65
N LYS A 348 15.33 6.11 -28.50
CA LYS A 348 13.89 6.27 -28.28
C LYS A 348 13.49 5.77 -26.89
N GLN A 349 13.86 4.54 -26.55
CA GLN A 349 13.52 3.94 -25.26
C GLN A 349 14.11 4.74 -24.08
N LYS A 350 15.37 5.13 -24.15
CA LYS A 350 16.01 5.92 -23.08
C LYS A 350 15.36 7.29 -22.92
N TYR A 351 15.09 7.97 -24.03
CA TYR A 351 14.50 9.30 -24.03
C TYR A 351 13.06 9.29 -23.54
N GLU A 352 12.23 8.38 -24.05
CA GLU A 352 10.85 8.20 -23.57
C GLU A 352 10.81 7.87 -22.08
N THR A 353 11.66 6.97 -21.61
CA THR A 353 11.74 6.63 -20.17
C THR A 353 12.09 7.85 -19.32
N TYR A 354 13.05 8.66 -19.77
CA TYR A 354 13.46 9.88 -19.07
C TYR A 354 12.30 10.88 -18.97
N ILE A 355 11.64 11.18 -20.09
CA ILE A 355 10.49 12.12 -20.11
C ILE A 355 9.29 11.57 -19.32
N PHE A 356 9.01 10.28 -19.42
CA PHE A 356 7.89 9.67 -18.67
C PHE A 356 8.12 9.74 -17.16
N ASN A 357 9.35 9.62 -16.68
CA ASN A 357 9.65 9.79 -15.26
C ASN A 357 9.38 11.22 -14.80
N ILE A 358 9.81 12.23 -15.57
CA ILE A 358 9.53 13.64 -15.24
C ILE A 358 8.01 13.90 -15.20
N ILE A 359 7.27 13.41 -16.20
CA ILE A 359 5.81 13.59 -16.23
C ILE A 359 5.15 12.86 -15.07
N ARG A 360 5.63 11.68 -14.69
CA ARG A 360 5.15 10.94 -13.52
C ARG A 360 5.34 11.73 -12.22
N ASP A 361 6.49 12.38 -12.05
CA ASP A 361 6.75 13.21 -10.88
C ASP A 361 5.83 14.44 -10.84
N ARG A 362 5.59 15.10 -11.98
CA ARG A 362 4.62 16.20 -12.08
C ARG A 362 3.17 15.76 -11.82
N ILE A 363 2.79 14.57 -12.27
CA ILE A 363 1.49 13.98 -11.93
C ILE A 363 1.41 13.76 -10.40
N ASN A 364 2.47 13.28 -9.77
CA ASN A 364 2.52 13.12 -8.31
C ASN A 364 2.27 14.45 -7.58
N GLU A 365 2.95 15.51 -7.98
CA GLU A 365 2.76 16.86 -7.43
C GLU A 365 1.33 17.34 -7.65
N PHE A 366 0.79 17.15 -8.85
CA PHE A 366 -0.60 17.49 -9.17
C PHE A 366 -1.60 16.74 -8.26
N PHE A 367 -1.37 15.45 -7.98
CA PHE A 367 -2.21 14.69 -7.07
C PHE A 367 -2.12 15.21 -5.63
N ILE A 368 -0.93 15.56 -5.15
CA ILE A 368 -0.71 16.12 -3.82
C ILE A 368 -1.44 17.46 -3.69
N ASN A 369 -1.26 18.37 -4.65
CA ASN A 369 -1.83 19.71 -4.62
C ASN A 369 -3.37 19.72 -4.79
N ASN A 370 -3.93 18.68 -5.36
CA ASN A 370 -5.36 18.53 -5.59
C ASN A 370 -5.96 17.32 -4.81
N ASN A 371 -5.41 17.04 -3.64
CA ASN A 371 -5.94 15.99 -2.79
C ASN A 371 -7.41 16.25 -2.42
N GLY A 372 -8.23 15.21 -2.43
CA GLY A 372 -9.67 15.30 -2.17
C GLY A 372 -10.53 15.84 -3.32
N LYS A 373 -9.93 16.48 -4.34
CA LYS A 373 -10.66 16.97 -5.51
C LYS A 373 -10.85 15.90 -6.58
N LYS A 374 -11.84 16.08 -7.45
CA LYS A 374 -11.98 15.29 -8.68
C LYS A 374 -10.90 15.71 -9.66
N LYS A 375 -10.26 14.78 -10.32
CA LYS A 375 -9.12 15.01 -11.22
C LYS A 375 -9.32 14.34 -12.56
N VAL A 376 -8.93 15.00 -13.64
CA VAL A 376 -8.85 14.42 -14.97
C VAL A 376 -7.47 14.67 -15.55
N LEU A 377 -6.85 13.61 -16.07
CA LEU A 377 -5.52 13.63 -16.64
C LEU A 377 -5.60 13.24 -18.13
N GLU A 378 -5.22 14.15 -19.01
CA GLU A 378 -5.06 13.85 -20.41
C GLU A 378 -3.66 13.28 -20.64
N ILE A 379 -3.58 11.97 -20.90
CA ILE A 379 -2.32 11.23 -21.10
C ILE A 379 -2.38 10.44 -22.41
N PRO A 380 -2.00 11.04 -23.55
CA PRO A 380 -2.09 10.39 -24.85
C PRO A 380 -1.32 9.07 -24.96
N LEU A 381 -0.21 8.96 -24.24
CA LEU A 381 0.69 7.81 -24.23
C LEU A 381 0.51 6.95 -22.96
N LEU A 382 -0.70 6.85 -22.42
CA LEU A 382 -1.01 6.16 -21.17
C LEU A 382 -0.38 4.75 -21.10
N PHE A 383 -0.58 3.95 -22.13
CA PHE A 383 -0.08 2.57 -22.20
C PHE A 383 1.41 2.46 -22.54
N ASN A 384 1.94 3.40 -23.33
CA ASN A 384 3.38 3.46 -23.66
C ASN A 384 4.20 3.78 -22.42
N ALA A 385 3.70 4.72 -21.61
CA ALA A 385 4.33 5.17 -20.38
C ALA A 385 4.05 4.25 -19.18
N ARG A 386 3.26 3.19 -19.35
CA ARG A 386 2.79 2.28 -18.27
C ARG A 386 2.15 3.07 -17.12
N MET A 387 1.27 4.00 -17.45
CA MET A 387 0.60 4.92 -16.51
C MET A 387 -0.87 4.54 -16.26
N GLU A 388 -1.34 3.39 -16.75
CA GLU A 388 -2.72 2.92 -16.59
C GLU A 388 -3.15 2.72 -15.14
N ASN A 389 -2.20 2.57 -14.21
CA ASN A 389 -2.48 2.42 -12.78
C ASN A 389 -2.37 3.73 -11.98
N LEU A 390 -2.19 4.88 -12.63
CA LEU A 390 -2.10 6.18 -11.94
C LEU A 390 -3.47 6.72 -11.55
N CYS A 391 -4.51 6.38 -12.29
CA CYS A 391 -5.87 6.84 -12.05
C CYS A 391 -6.80 5.69 -11.68
N THR A 392 -7.92 6.03 -11.03
CA THR A 392 -8.94 5.05 -10.63
C THR A 392 -9.83 4.63 -11.79
N VAL A 393 -9.89 5.46 -12.86
CA VAL A 393 -10.69 5.22 -14.06
C VAL A 393 -9.87 5.58 -15.29
N ASN A 394 -9.88 4.71 -16.30
CA ASN A 394 -9.24 4.94 -17.59
C ASN A 394 -10.30 5.02 -18.70
N ILE A 395 -10.30 6.12 -19.45
CA ILE A 395 -11.23 6.37 -20.55
C ILE A 395 -10.47 6.45 -21.88
N GLY A 396 -10.91 5.67 -22.86
CA GLY A 396 -10.47 5.78 -24.23
C GLY A 396 -11.37 6.71 -25.02
N VAL A 397 -10.81 7.59 -25.86
CA VAL A 397 -11.54 8.39 -26.82
C VAL A 397 -11.19 7.91 -28.22
N GLU A 398 -12.20 7.45 -28.95
CA GLU A 398 -12.05 6.92 -30.32
C GLU A 398 -12.85 7.79 -31.32
N SER A 399 -12.29 7.96 -32.51
CA SER A 399 -12.98 8.59 -33.64
C SER A 399 -12.65 7.86 -34.94
N GLU A 400 -13.63 7.59 -35.76
CA GLU A 400 -13.46 6.94 -37.06
C GLU A 400 -12.94 7.92 -38.14
N ASN A 401 -13.14 9.21 -37.96
CA ASN A 401 -12.75 10.26 -38.93
C ASN A 401 -11.27 10.70 -38.79
N ASN A 402 -10.46 10.01 -37.99
CA ASN A 402 -9.07 10.37 -37.74
C ASN A 402 -8.17 10.38 -38.97
N ILE A 403 -8.48 9.58 -39.99
CA ILE A 403 -7.64 9.42 -41.19
C ILE A 403 -7.68 10.67 -42.09
N GLU A 404 -8.79 11.38 -42.17
CA GLU A 404 -8.91 12.60 -42.96
C GLU A 404 -8.15 13.78 -42.34
N PHE A 405 -8.22 13.97 -41.03
CA PHE A 405 -7.47 15.01 -40.29
C PHE A 405 -5.94 14.83 -40.35
N LEU A 406 -5.48 13.60 -40.56
CA LEU A 406 -4.03 13.31 -40.67
C LEU A 406 -3.48 13.56 -42.07
N LYS A 407 -4.32 13.51 -43.14
CA LYS A 407 -3.92 13.79 -44.53
C LYS A 407 -3.57 15.25 -44.78
N GLU A 408 -4.09 16.17 -43.96
CA GLU A 408 -3.86 17.62 -44.08
C GLU A 408 -2.53 18.10 -43.43
N ARG A 409 -1.84 17.28 -42.62
CA ARG A 409 -0.58 17.65 -42.01
C ARG A 409 0.63 17.18 -42.83
N LYS A 410 1.33 18.15 -43.46
CA LYS A 410 2.39 18.00 -44.47
C LYS A 410 3.68 17.22 -44.13
N ASP A 411 3.85 16.58 -42.97
CA ASP A 411 5.09 15.88 -42.60
C ASP A 411 4.94 14.35 -42.60
N LYS A 412 4.90 13.77 -43.77
CA LYS A 412 4.24 12.52 -44.08
C LYS A 412 4.91 11.22 -43.64
N TYR A 413 6.21 11.08 -43.60
CA TYR A 413 6.86 9.75 -43.52
C TYR A 413 7.44 9.42 -42.12
N ILE A 414 8.04 10.37 -41.47
CA ILE A 414 8.71 10.17 -40.17
C ILE A 414 7.69 10.08 -39.03
N LYS A 415 6.59 10.82 -39.15
CA LYS A 415 5.49 10.80 -38.18
C LYS A 415 4.63 9.54 -38.25
N GLU A 416 4.54 8.89 -39.42
CA GLU A 416 3.72 7.68 -39.61
C GLU A 416 4.22 6.49 -38.78
N LYS A 417 5.53 6.24 -38.70
CA LYS A 417 6.09 5.11 -37.95
C LYS A 417 5.89 5.26 -36.43
N LEU A 418 6.12 6.47 -35.88
CA LEU A 418 5.86 6.76 -34.46
C LEU A 418 4.36 6.74 -34.15
N PHE A 419 3.53 7.09 -35.12
CA PHE A 419 2.07 7.05 -35.03
C PHE A 419 1.55 5.61 -34.95
N LEU A 420 2.01 4.73 -35.84
CA LEU A 420 1.61 3.31 -35.86
C LEU A 420 1.99 2.59 -34.57
N ASP A 421 3.17 2.83 -34.03
CA ASP A 421 3.59 2.26 -32.73
C ASP A 421 2.64 2.66 -31.58
N LYS A 422 2.21 3.93 -31.57
CA LYS A 422 1.28 4.44 -30.54
C LYS A 422 -0.09 3.80 -30.66
N GLN A 423 -0.61 3.69 -31.88
CA GLN A 423 -1.92 3.13 -32.18
C GLN A 423 -1.96 1.62 -31.90
N ASN A 424 -0.90 0.89 -32.21
CA ASN A 424 -0.80 -0.53 -31.94
C ASN A 424 -0.88 -0.82 -30.44
N LYS A 425 -0.14 -0.11 -29.61
CA LYS A 425 -0.19 -0.28 -28.14
C LYS A 425 -1.54 0.09 -27.54
N TYR A 426 -2.22 1.10 -28.08
CA TYR A 426 -3.58 1.43 -27.66
C TYR A 426 -4.53 0.28 -27.99
N ASN A 427 -4.50 -0.24 -29.21
CA ASN A 427 -5.37 -1.33 -29.65
C ASN A 427 -5.14 -2.63 -28.87
N GLU A 428 -3.89 -2.96 -28.57
CA GLU A 428 -3.53 -4.13 -27.75
C GLU A 428 -4.10 -4.03 -26.32
N LYS A 429 -4.12 -2.83 -25.75
CA LYS A 429 -4.42 -2.62 -24.33
C LYS A 429 -5.78 -1.98 -24.07
N LYS A 430 -6.58 -1.68 -25.09
CA LYS A 430 -7.90 -1.04 -24.91
C LYS A 430 -8.87 -1.85 -24.03
N HIS A 431 -8.65 -3.16 -23.88
CA HIS A 431 -9.41 -4.00 -22.95
C HIS A 431 -9.19 -3.64 -21.46
N ARG A 432 -8.20 -2.79 -21.15
CA ARG A 432 -7.94 -2.25 -19.81
C ARG A 432 -8.63 -0.91 -19.54
N LEU A 433 -9.37 -0.39 -20.50
CA LEU A 433 -10.17 0.82 -20.33
C LEU A 433 -11.47 0.48 -19.61
N ASP A 434 -11.88 1.37 -18.71
CA ASP A 434 -13.16 1.26 -18.01
C ASP A 434 -14.32 1.77 -18.87
N TYR A 435 -14.05 2.78 -19.73
CA TYR A 435 -15.01 3.36 -20.66
C TYR A 435 -14.36 3.68 -21.99
N ILE A 436 -15.17 3.64 -23.05
CA ILE A 436 -14.79 4.13 -24.39
C ILE A 436 -15.83 5.15 -24.82
N ILE A 437 -15.38 6.36 -25.16
CA ILE A 437 -16.19 7.45 -25.70
C ILE A 437 -15.93 7.51 -27.20
N LYS A 438 -16.99 7.38 -28.01
CA LYS A 438 -16.91 7.46 -29.47
C LYS A 438 -17.24 8.88 -29.93
N ASN A 439 -16.28 9.55 -30.55
CA ASN A 439 -16.40 10.91 -31.07
C ASN A 439 -16.60 10.88 -32.60
N ASN A 440 -17.72 10.31 -33.04
CA ASN A 440 -18.07 10.15 -34.46
C ASN A 440 -19.22 11.07 -34.93
N SER A 441 -19.82 11.82 -33.98
CA SER A 441 -21.04 12.61 -34.17
C SER A 441 -20.81 14.07 -33.81
N SER A 442 -21.90 14.81 -33.61
CA SER A 442 -21.86 16.21 -33.20
C SER A 442 -21.21 16.45 -31.83
N LEU A 443 -20.77 17.68 -31.60
CA LEU A 443 -20.26 18.10 -30.26
C LEU A 443 -21.35 17.93 -29.18
N GLU A 444 -22.61 18.09 -29.53
CA GLU A 444 -23.71 17.92 -28.59
C GLU A 444 -23.89 16.46 -28.16
N ASP A 445 -23.75 15.52 -29.09
CA ASP A 445 -23.80 14.09 -28.79
C ASP A 445 -22.59 13.68 -27.95
N LEU A 446 -21.41 14.23 -28.25
CA LEU A 446 -20.21 14.01 -27.42
C LEU A 446 -20.41 14.50 -25.98
N LYS A 447 -21.00 15.69 -25.81
CA LYS A 447 -21.35 16.23 -24.48
C LYS A 447 -22.27 15.28 -23.71
N LYS A 448 -23.34 14.79 -24.36
CA LYS A 448 -24.27 13.84 -23.74
C LYS A 448 -23.58 12.53 -23.32
N GLN A 449 -22.71 11.98 -24.16
CA GLN A 449 -21.93 10.78 -23.82
C GLN A 449 -21.01 11.03 -22.61
N VAL A 450 -20.26 12.13 -22.62
CA VAL A 450 -19.35 12.51 -21.51
C VAL A 450 -20.14 12.71 -20.22
N GLU A 451 -21.26 13.40 -20.23
CA GLU A 451 -22.10 13.59 -19.04
C GLU A 451 -22.65 12.28 -18.49
N LYS A 452 -23.04 11.34 -19.36
CA LYS A 452 -23.46 10.00 -18.93
C LYS A 452 -22.33 9.26 -18.22
N VAL A 453 -21.14 9.27 -18.82
CA VAL A 453 -19.94 8.62 -18.25
C VAL A 453 -19.57 9.28 -16.92
N ILE A 454 -19.58 10.61 -16.81
CA ILE A 454 -19.31 11.33 -15.54
C ILE A 454 -20.31 10.90 -14.46
N LYS A 455 -21.62 10.87 -14.77
CA LYS A 455 -22.65 10.43 -13.82
C LYS A 455 -22.43 9.00 -13.34
N GLU A 456 -22.05 8.10 -14.23
CA GLU A 456 -21.75 6.71 -13.89
C GLU A 456 -20.49 6.60 -13.00
N ILE A 457 -19.42 7.33 -13.34
CA ILE A 457 -18.21 7.40 -12.54
C ILE A 457 -18.53 7.94 -11.14
N GLU A 458 -19.21 9.07 -11.05
CA GLU A 458 -19.56 9.68 -9.76
C GLU A 458 -20.49 8.78 -8.96
N LYS A 459 -21.46 8.12 -9.56
CA LYS A 459 -22.28 7.12 -8.90
C LYS A 459 -21.46 5.92 -8.42
N ASN A 460 -20.56 5.41 -9.24
CA ASN A 460 -19.79 4.20 -8.94
C ASN A 460 -18.67 4.44 -7.93
N TYR A 461 -18.09 5.63 -7.88
CA TYR A 461 -16.93 5.96 -7.06
C TYR A 461 -17.24 6.90 -5.90
N SER A 462 -18.13 7.89 -6.04
CA SER A 462 -18.51 8.77 -4.94
C SER A 462 -19.43 8.10 -3.93
N THR A 463 -20.38 7.28 -4.36
CA THR A 463 -21.31 6.58 -3.48
C THR A 463 -20.70 5.36 -2.80
N LYS A 464 -19.75 4.66 -3.44
CA LYS A 464 -19.07 3.51 -2.83
C LYS A 464 -18.11 3.88 -1.71
N TRP A 465 -17.62 5.12 -1.67
CA TRP A 465 -16.69 5.58 -0.63
C TRP A 465 -17.40 6.10 0.62
N TYR A 466 -18.64 6.58 0.48
CA TYR A 466 -19.44 7.18 1.55
C TYR A 466 -20.58 6.30 2.06
N ILE A 467 -21.06 5.35 1.27
CA ILE A 467 -22.07 4.40 1.71
C ILE A 467 -21.38 3.12 2.14
N LEU A 468 -21.01 3.08 3.41
CA LEU A 468 -20.81 1.80 4.07
C LEU A 468 -22.10 1.01 3.97
N PRO A 469 -22.09 -0.31 3.78
CA PRO A 469 -23.25 -1.12 4.06
C PRO A 469 -23.69 -0.74 5.45
N LYS A 470 -24.99 -0.37 5.61
CA LYS A 470 -25.62 -0.17 6.92
C LYS A 470 -25.21 -1.38 7.75
N SER A 471 -24.55 -1.15 8.88
CA SER A 471 -24.22 -2.23 9.78
C SER A 471 -25.54 -2.91 10.13
N SER A 472 -25.54 -4.24 10.14
CA SER A 472 -26.68 -5.02 10.63
C SER A 472 -27.07 -4.68 12.08
N ASP A 473 -26.31 -3.82 12.75
CA ASP A 473 -26.47 -3.39 14.14
C ASP A 473 -27.36 -2.13 14.31
N ASP A 474 -27.84 -1.49 13.23
CA ASP A 474 -28.77 -0.35 13.32
C ASP A 474 -30.25 -0.78 13.47
N LYS A 475 -30.52 -2.06 13.75
CA LYS A 475 -31.88 -2.61 13.96
C LYS A 475 -32.27 -2.75 15.38
N THR A 476 -31.73 -1.98 16.32
CA THR A 476 -32.26 -1.93 17.70
C THR A 476 -32.07 -0.56 18.32
N LEU A 477 -32.84 0.43 17.88
CA LEU A 477 -33.28 1.59 18.67
C LEU A 477 -34.52 2.15 17.99
N GLY A 478 -35.61 1.45 18.18
CA GLY A 478 -36.94 1.87 17.79
C GLY A 478 -37.96 1.16 18.64
N THR A 479 -38.54 1.91 19.58
CA THR A 479 -39.77 1.65 20.34
C THR A 479 -39.71 0.58 21.44
N GLY A 480 -39.81 1.06 22.66
CA GLY A 480 -40.12 0.37 23.90
C GLY A 480 -39.81 1.25 25.09
#